data_7a2bac57d896cfca5788dd84d004d235
#
_entry.id   7a2bac57d896cfca5788dd84d004d235
#
_cell.length_a   1.000
_cell.length_b   1.000
_cell.length_c   1.000
_cell.angle_alpha   90.00
_cell.angle_beta   90.00
_cell.angle_gamma   90.00
#
_symmetry.space_group_name_H-M   'P 1'
#
loop_
_entity.id
_entity.type
_entity.pdbx_description
1 polymer ?
#
loop_
_entity_poly.entity_id
_entity_poly.type
_entity_poly.pdbx_seq_one_letter_code
_entity_poly.pdbx_strand_id
1 'polypeptide(L)'
;MDAIIELRHIKKYFPIKRSLSQILRFKPPNYIKAVDDVSFVIERGKVLVLAGESGSGKTTLARIILKVLPPDSGSIIINGEDVTAKNDKNIMKNFTKNIQMIQQDPYTSLNPRMKVMDIVMEPLNIHEKEESSKQARREKVLKSLQDVRLEPADYIADQFPHMLSGGQRQRVALARALVLKPKLIIADEPVSMLDISVRAEILQLMKTLKNRLQISYLYITHDLSTSRYVGDIIAIMYAGTIAEIGQVDQVVFNPLHPYTQALLDAVPEPTPDNLQKEKNIRIRQGKVAAETGCKFYHRCLYSMDVCRKDPQFYEPEKSHQVSCFIYSPQQQHQHQKKNY
;
A
#
# COMPACT_ATOMS: atom_id res chain seq x y z
N MET A 1 -15.39 1.10 -15.97
CA MET A 1 -14.38 0.29 -15.22
C MET A 1 -15.07 -0.29 -14.01
N ASP A 2 -14.88 -1.58 -13.72
CA ASP A 2 -15.48 -2.23 -12.54
C ASP A 2 -14.54 -2.00 -11.33
N ALA A 3 -14.65 -0.83 -10.71
CA ALA A 3 -13.83 -0.44 -9.56
C ALA A 3 -14.33 -1.11 -8.28
N ILE A 4 -13.42 -1.73 -7.50
CA ILE A 4 -13.70 -2.21 -6.15
C ILE A 4 -13.61 -1.06 -5.14
N ILE A 5 -12.61 -0.18 -5.32
CA ILE A 5 -12.42 1.02 -4.52
C ILE A 5 -11.87 2.16 -5.40
N GLU A 6 -12.36 3.37 -5.14
CA GLU A 6 -11.85 4.60 -5.73
C GLU A 6 -11.63 5.63 -4.62
N LEU A 7 -10.44 6.20 -4.60
CA LEU A 7 -10.08 7.31 -3.73
C LEU A 7 -10.06 8.60 -4.55
N ARG A 8 -10.70 9.64 -4.05
CA ARG A 8 -10.75 10.96 -4.69
C ARG A 8 -10.25 12.03 -3.73
N HIS A 9 -9.13 12.67 -4.06
CA HIS A 9 -8.58 13.83 -3.36
C HIS A 9 -8.43 13.65 -1.86
N ILE A 10 -7.98 12.46 -1.42
CA ILE A 10 -7.81 12.14 0.01
C ILE A 10 -6.69 12.98 0.61
N LYS A 11 -7.02 13.66 1.72
CA LYS A 11 -6.06 14.43 2.52
C LYS A 11 -6.12 14.00 3.98
N LYS A 12 -4.95 13.96 4.62
CA LYS A 12 -4.80 13.74 6.07
C LYS A 12 -3.58 14.45 6.61
N TYR A 13 -3.82 15.39 7.52
CA TYR A 13 -2.81 16.21 8.14
C TYR A 13 -2.79 15.99 9.64
N PHE A 14 -1.61 15.86 10.21
CA PHE A 14 -1.43 15.74 11.67
C PHE A 14 -0.81 17.00 12.22
N PRO A 15 -1.42 17.63 13.25
CA PRO A 15 -0.83 18.79 13.88
C PRO A 15 0.45 18.41 14.63
N ILE A 16 1.50 19.21 14.44
CA ILE A 16 2.73 19.10 15.22
C ILE A 16 2.49 19.78 16.59
N LYS A 17 2.81 19.06 17.68
CA LYS A 17 2.69 19.62 19.03
C LYS A 17 3.53 20.90 19.13
N ARG A 18 2.89 22.00 19.52
CA ARG A 18 3.55 23.29 19.73
C ARG A 18 4.15 23.35 21.13
N SER A 19 5.35 23.96 21.24
CA SER A 19 5.90 24.32 22.54
C SER A 19 5.10 25.49 23.19
N LEU A 20 5.14 25.60 24.50
CA LEU A 20 4.47 26.72 25.24
C LEU A 20 4.88 28.09 24.67
N SER A 21 6.16 28.25 24.30
CA SER A 21 6.68 29.50 23.72
C SER A 21 6.09 29.80 22.33
N GLN A 22 5.77 28.77 21.53
CA GLN A 22 5.11 28.94 20.23
C GLN A 22 3.62 29.30 20.38
N ILE A 23 2.96 28.75 21.40
CA ILE A 23 1.57 29.07 21.73
C ILE A 23 1.45 30.56 22.19
N LEU A 24 2.34 30.97 23.09
CA LEU A 24 2.38 32.37 23.58
C LEU A 24 2.69 33.38 22.48
N ARG A 25 3.41 32.98 21.41
CA ARG A 25 3.71 33.85 20.26
C ARG A 25 2.65 33.77 19.15
N PHE A 26 1.49 33.15 19.39
CA PHE A 26 0.40 33.03 18.43
C PHE A 26 0.82 32.48 17.05
N LYS A 27 1.90 31.67 16.98
CA LYS A 27 2.31 31.07 15.71
C LYS A 27 1.27 30.03 15.22
N PRO A 28 0.92 30.02 13.93
CA PRO A 28 -0.02 29.04 13.40
C PRO A 28 0.52 27.61 13.63
N PRO A 29 -0.35 26.61 13.78
CA PRO A 29 0.09 25.22 13.91
C PRO A 29 0.75 24.73 12.61
N ASN A 30 1.89 24.07 12.74
CA ASN A 30 2.47 23.32 11.63
C ASN A 30 1.81 21.94 11.55
N TYR A 31 1.67 21.41 10.33
CA TYR A 31 1.06 20.12 10.07
C TYR A 31 2.02 19.21 9.30
N ILE A 32 2.02 17.93 9.66
CA ILE A 32 2.58 16.87 8.83
C ILE A 32 1.50 16.48 7.85
N LYS A 33 1.71 16.72 6.57
CA LYS A 33 0.82 16.31 5.48
C LYS A 33 1.09 14.84 5.14
N ALA A 34 0.54 13.93 5.95
CA ALA A 34 0.81 12.50 5.79
C ALA A 34 0.18 11.92 4.51
N VAL A 35 -0.96 12.46 4.09
CA VAL A 35 -1.60 12.23 2.79
C VAL A 35 -2.06 13.58 2.27
N ASP A 36 -1.64 13.95 1.06
CA ASP A 36 -1.86 15.29 0.48
C ASP A 36 -2.32 15.15 -0.98
N ASP A 37 -3.64 15.06 -1.17
CA ASP A 37 -4.31 14.98 -2.46
C ASP A 37 -4.08 13.67 -3.24
N VAL A 38 -4.31 12.53 -2.57
CA VAL A 38 -4.17 11.21 -3.19
C VAL A 38 -5.46 10.75 -3.85
N SER A 39 -5.36 10.37 -5.14
CA SER A 39 -6.45 9.78 -5.93
C SER A 39 -5.94 8.58 -6.72
N PHE A 40 -6.67 7.47 -6.66
CA PHE A 40 -6.46 6.30 -7.53
C PHE A 40 -7.66 5.36 -7.50
N VAL A 41 -7.67 4.39 -8.41
CA VAL A 41 -8.69 3.35 -8.52
C VAL A 41 -8.04 1.98 -8.42
N ILE A 42 -8.69 1.04 -7.70
CA ILE A 42 -8.36 -0.38 -7.75
C ILE A 42 -9.52 -1.09 -8.44
N GLU A 43 -9.23 -1.75 -9.55
CA GLU A 43 -10.20 -2.56 -10.28
C GLU A 43 -10.38 -3.93 -9.62
N ARG A 44 -11.53 -4.57 -9.86
CA ARG A 44 -11.79 -5.92 -9.34
C ARG A 44 -10.79 -6.93 -9.88
N GLY A 45 -10.31 -7.80 -8.98
CA GLY A 45 -9.32 -8.83 -9.31
C GLY A 45 -7.94 -8.30 -9.69
N LYS A 46 -7.67 -7.00 -9.51
CA LYS A 46 -6.37 -6.38 -9.78
C LYS A 46 -5.59 -6.11 -8.51
N VAL A 47 -4.27 -6.05 -8.64
CA VAL A 47 -3.35 -5.63 -7.58
C VAL A 47 -2.83 -4.25 -7.91
N LEU A 48 -3.14 -3.27 -7.04
CA LEU A 48 -2.46 -1.99 -7.03
C LEU A 48 -1.35 -2.05 -5.99
N VAL A 49 -0.12 -1.88 -6.44
CA VAL A 49 1.05 -1.72 -5.57
C VAL A 49 1.18 -0.26 -5.17
N LEU A 50 1.28 0.01 -3.88
CA LEU A 50 1.61 1.34 -3.34
C LEU A 50 3.03 1.31 -2.80
N ALA A 51 3.98 1.86 -3.55
CA ALA A 51 5.39 1.82 -3.21
C ALA A 51 5.95 3.21 -2.84
N GLY A 52 7.07 3.25 -2.12
CA GLY A 52 7.76 4.48 -1.73
C GLY A 52 8.57 4.32 -0.44
N GLU A 53 9.39 5.33 -0.12
CA GLU A 53 10.20 5.36 1.09
C GLU A 53 9.38 5.22 2.37
N SER A 54 10.02 4.77 3.47
CA SER A 54 9.39 4.77 4.80
C SER A 54 8.96 6.20 5.17
N GLY A 55 7.77 6.34 5.77
CA GLY A 55 7.21 7.65 6.10
C GLY A 55 6.56 8.41 4.94
N SER A 56 6.46 7.84 3.72
CA SER A 56 5.79 8.50 2.59
C SER A 56 4.26 8.62 2.73
N GLY A 57 3.64 7.97 3.74
CA GLY A 57 2.20 8.06 4.01
C GLY A 57 1.38 6.81 3.70
N LYS A 58 1.99 5.72 3.18
CA LYS A 58 1.32 4.47 2.74
C LYS A 58 0.45 3.83 3.81
N THR A 59 1.00 3.58 5.00
CA THR A 59 0.25 3.00 6.13
C THR A 59 -0.86 3.93 6.62
N THR A 60 -0.65 5.25 6.57
CA THR A 60 -1.71 6.23 6.89
C THR A 60 -2.87 6.11 5.90
N LEU A 61 -2.56 6.02 4.61
CA LEU A 61 -3.57 5.82 3.57
C LEU A 61 -4.32 4.49 3.74
N ALA A 62 -3.62 3.39 4.08
CA ALA A 62 -4.24 2.11 4.40
C ALA A 62 -5.24 2.23 5.56
N ARG A 63 -4.87 2.94 6.63
CA ARG A 63 -5.75 3.17 7.80
C ARG A 63 -6.97 4.03 7.44
N ILE A 64 -6.82 4.97 6.51
CA ILE A 64 -7.93 5.77 5.99
C ILE A 64 -8.89 4.89 5.19
N ILE A 65 -8.38 4.06 4.29
CA ILE A 65 -9.18 3.11 3.50
C ILE A 65 -9.94 2.15 4.42
N LEU A 66 -9.32 1.66 5.50
CA LEU A 66 -9.95 0.80 6.50
C LEU A 66 -10.93 1.54 7.43
N LYS A 67 -11.08 2.85 7.28
CA LYS A 67 -11.89 3.71 8.15
C LYS A 67 -11.47 3.68 9.64
N VAL A 68 -10.26 3.23 9.93
CA VAL A 68 -9.64 3.33 11.27
C VAL A 68 -9.25 4.79 11.56
N LEU A 69 -8.93 5.55 10.50
CA LEU A 69 -8.58 6.96 10.56
C LEU A 69 -9.47 7.73 9.58
N PRO A 70 -10.24 8.75 10.03
CA PRO A 70 -11.02 9.57 9.11
C PRO A 70 -10.09 10.47 8.28
N PRO A 71 -10.37 10.66 6.97
CA PRO A 71 -9.70 11.66 6.17
C PRO A 71 -10.14 13.07 6.63
N ASP A 72 -9.32 14.08 6.36
CA ASP A 72 -9.69 15.49 6.59
C ASP A 72 -10.50 16.04 5.41
N SER A 73 -10.26 15.51 4.20
CA SER A 73 -11.07 15.79 3.00
C SER A 73 -10.90 14.67 1.97
N GLY A 74 -11.74 14.71 0.93
CA GLY A 74 -11.78 13.70 -0.13
C GLY A 74 -12.86 12.65 0.09
N SER A 75 -12.96 11.70 -0.84
CA SER A 75 -14.00 10.67 -0.83
C SER A 75 -13.42 9.27 -1.03
N ILE A 76 -14.02 8.29 -0.33
CA ILE A 76 -13.76 6.87 -0.47
C ILE A 76 -15.02 6.24 -1.06
N ILE A 77 -14.92 5.74 -2.29
CA ILE A 77 -16.03 5.11 -3.01
C ILE A 77 -15.74 3.62 -3.09
N ILE A 78 -16.69 2.78 -2.65
CA ILE A 78 -16.57 1.32 -2.68
C ILE A 78 -17.78 0.77 -3.42
N ASN A 79 -17.53 -0.04 -4.45
CA ASN A 79 -18.57 -0.56 -5.33
C ASN A 79 -19.52 0.53 -5.86
N GLY A 80 -19.00 1.74 -6.15
CA GLY A 80 -19.76 2.88 -6.63
C GLY A 80 -20.49 3.69 -5.54
N GLU A 81 -20.39 3.29 -4.26
CA GLU A 81 -21.05 3.97 -3.13
C GLU A 81 -20.03 4.77 -2.31
N ASP A 82 -20.30 6.06 -2.08
CA ASP A 82 -19.46 6.88 -1.19
C ASP A 82 -19.71 6.46 0.27
N VAL A 83 -18.66 5.95 0.90
CA VAL A 83 -18.67 5.47 2.28
C VAL A 83 -17.93 6.39 3.24
N THR A 84 -17.43 7.52 2.79
CA THR A 84 -16.52 8.42 3.54
C THR A 84 -17.07 8.79 4.91
N ALA A 85 -18.27 9.35 4.96
CA ALA A 85 -18.92 9.81 6.18
C ALA A 85 -19.91 8.78 6.79
N LYS A 86 -20.10 7.62 6.14
CA LYS A 86 -21.08 6.63 6.59
C LYS A 86 -20.58 5.86 7.80
N ASN A 87 -21.30 6.00 8.93
CA ASN A 87 -21.03 5.31 10.19
C ASN A 87 -22.17 4.36 10.59
N ASP A 88 -23.09 4.06 9.69
CA ASP A 88 -24.14 3.06 9.92
C ASP A 88 -23.55 1.69 10.23
N LYS A 89 -24.05 1.03 11.30
CA LYS A 89 -23.51 -0.24 11.79
C LYS A 89 -23.57 -1.36 10.74
N ASN A 90 -24.63 -1.40 9.92
CA ASN A 90 -24.81 -2.44 8.91
C ASN A 90 -23.87 -2.20 7.72
N ILE A 91 -23.72 -0.93 7.31
CA ILE A 91 -22.76 -0.53 6.27
C ILE A 91 -21.35 -0.86 6.74
N MET A 92 -21.00 -0.53 7.99
CA MET A 92 -19.70 -0.84 8.56
C MET A 92 -19.44 -2.35 8.72
N LYS A 93 -20.46 -3.13 9.13
CA LYS A 93 -20.35 -4.60 9.20
C LYS A 93 -20.07 -5.21 7.83
N ASN A 94 -20.81 -4.76 6.80
CA ASN A 94 -20.58 -5.21 5.42
C ASN A 94 -19.23 -4.74 4.86
N PHE A 95 -18.85 -3.51 5.15
CA PHE A 95 -17.56 -2.94 4.78
C PHE A 95 -16.40 -3.77 5.33
N THR A 96 -16.36 -3.99 6.65
CA THR A 96 -15.28 -4.73 7.32
C THR A 96 -15.26 -6.21 6.95
N LYS A 97 -16.39 -6.82 6.58
CA LYS A 97 -16.45 -8.18 6.01
C LYS A 97 -15.77 -8.26 4.64
N ASN A 98 -15.94 -7.25 3.79
CA ASN A 98 -15.45 -7.24 2.41
C ASN A 98 -14.01 -6.73 2.27
N ILE A 99 -13.49 -5.97 3.24
CA ILE A 99 -12.14 -5.41 3.21
C ILE A 99 -11.38 -5.89 4.44
N GLN A 100 -10.32 -6.64 4.23
CA GLN A 100 -9.48 -7.20 5.28
C GLN A 100 -8.05 -6.67 5.18
N MET A 101 -7.29 -6.78 6.26
CA MET A 101 -5.89 -6.32 6.31
C MET A 101 -4.95 -7.45 6.73
N ILE A 102 -3.80 -7.49 6.08
CA ILE A 102 -2.62 -8.24 6.51
C ILE A 102 -1.58 -7.20 6.96
N GLN A 103 -1.16 -7.28 8.22
CA GLN A 103 -0.21 -6.35 8.81
C GLN A 103 1.23 -6.78 8.55
N GLN A 104 2.15 -5.83 8.65
CA GLN A 104 3.58 -5.98 8.40
C GLN A 104 4.23 -7.04 9.27
N ASP A 105 3.90 -7.09 10.57
CA ASP A 105 4.52 -7.99 11.53
C ASP A 105 3.56 -9.11 11.95
N PRO A 106 3.81 -10.37 11.52
CA PRO A 106 3.00 -11.51 11.91
C PRO A 106 3.16 -11.88 13.40
N TYR A 107 4.23 -11.43 14.06
CA TYR A 107 4.45 -11.70 15.48
C TYR A 107 3.54 -10.85 16.36
N THR A 108 3.33 -9.59 16.02
CA THR A 108 2.47 -8.68 16.79
C THR A 108 1.00 -8.77 16.36
N SER A 109 0.71 -9.24 15.14
CA SER A 109 -0.65 -9.33 14.60
C SER A 109 -1.45 -10.54 15.10
N LEU A 110 -0.79 -11.58 15.61
CA LEU A 110 -1.41 -12.79 16.15
C LEU A 110 -1.27 -12.82 17.67
N ASN A 111 -2.40 -12.97 18.39
CA ASN A 111 -2.35 -13.09 19.84
C ASN A 111 -1.66 -14.39 20.25
N PRO A 112 -0.48 -14.35 20.93
CA PRO A 112 0.30 -15.55 21.25
C PRO A 112 -0.39 -16.48 22.27
N ARG A 113 -1.44 -16.01 22.96
CA ARG A 113 -2.20 -16.77 23.97
C ARG A 113 -3.41 -17.49 23.36
N MET A 114 -3.71 -17.29 22.09
CA MET A 114 -4.82 -17.93 21.39
C MET A 114 -4.29 -19.04 20.49
N LYS A 115 -5.06 -20.12 20.32
CA LYS A 115 -4.79 -21.13 19.31
C LYS A 115 -5.04 -20.56 17.90
N VAL A 116 -4.40 -21.13 16.89
CA VAL A 116 -4.62 -20.78 15.49
C VAL A 116 -6.10 -20.88 15.11
N MET A 117 -6.81 -21.92 15.58
CA MET A 117 -8.25 -22.07 15.40
C MET A 117 -9.01 -20.81 15.84
N ASP A 118 -8.74 -20.31 17.03
CA ASP A 118 -9.46 -19.18 17.61
C ASP A 118 -9.11 -17.86 16.89
N ILE A 119 -7.84 -17.69 16.50
CA ILE A 119 -7.36 -16.52 15.77
C ILE A 119 -8.05 -16.42 14.41
N VAL A 120 -8.13 -17.53 13.65
CA VAL A 120 -8.76 -17.54 12.34
C VAL A 120 -10.29 -17.51 12.43
N MET A 121 -10.85 -18.02 13.53
CA MET A 121 -12.31 -18.01 13.80
C MET A 121 -12.82 -16.63 14.25
N GLU A 122 -11.96 -15.78 14.82
CA GLU A 122 -12.35 -14.48 15.38
C GLU A 122 -13.18 -13.62 14.42
N PRO A 123 -12.77 -13.40 13.14
CA PRO A 123 -13.59 -12.66 12.18
C PRO A 123 -14.97 -13.28 11.94
N LEU A 124 -15.08 -14.62 11.91
CA LEU A 124 -16.36 -15.32 11.76
C LEU A 124 -17.27 -15.09 12.97
N ASN A 125 -16.70 -15.07 14.19
CA ASN A 125 -17.46 -14.80 15.40
C ASN A 125 -18.01 -13.38 15.45
N ILE A 126 -17.31 -12.41 14.84
CA ILE A 126 -17.76 -11.02 14.76
C ILE A 126 -18.86 -10.86 13.69
N HIS A 127 -18.69 -11.47 12.52
CA HIS A 127 -19.52 -11.21 11.35
C HIS A 127 -20.65 -12.22 11.14
N GLU A 128 -20.47 -13.48 11.56
CA GLU A 128 -21.36 -14.61 11.22
C GLU A 128 -21.82 -15.43 12.44
N LYS A 129 -21.68 -14.91 13.67
CA LYS A 129 -22.01 -15.65 14.90
C LYS A 129 -23.45 -16.13 14.93
N GLU A 130 -24.39 -15.32 14.45
CA GLU A 130 -25.83 -15.63 14.42
C GLU A 130 -26.23 -16.38 13.14
N GLU A 131 -25.43 -16.28 12.09
CA GLU A 131 -25.75 -16.82 10.76
C GLU A 131 -25.24 -18.27 10.58
N SER A 132 -24.30 -18.75 11.43
CA SER A 132 -23.67 -20.06 11.25
C SER A 132 -23.40 -20.77 12.59
N SER A 133 -23.53 -22.12 12.59
CA SER A 133 -23.22 -22.95 13.76
C SER A 133 -21.69 -22.91 14.04
N LYS A 134 -21.31 -23.26 15.28
CA LYS A 134 -19.89 -23.38 15.67
C LYS A 134 -19.14 -24.38 14.79
N GLN A 135 -19.80 -25.49 14.44
CA GLN A 135 -19.23 -26.52 13.57
C GLN A 135 -18.97 -25.99 12.16
N ALA A 136 -19.94 -25.28 11.57
CA ALA A 136 -19.78 -24.68 10.24
C ALA A 136 -18.64 -23.63 10.22
N ARG A 137 -18.48 -22.84 11.28
CA ARG A 137 -17.34 -21.91 11.39
C ARG A 137 -16.01 -22.64 11.50
N ARG A 138 -15.95 -23.76 12.27
CA ARG A 138 -14.74 -24.60 12.35
C ARG A 138 -14.35 -25.13 10.97
N GLU A 139 -15.27 -25.64 10.19
CA GLU A 139 -15.03 -26.11 8.83
C GLU A 139 -14.50 -25.01 7.90
N LYS A 140 -15.05 -23.78 8.00
CA LYS A 140 -14.53 -22.61 7.26
C LYS A 140 -13.09 -22.29 7.65
N VAL A 141 -12.74 -22.37 8.94
CA VAL A 141 -11.36 -22.17 9.42
C VAL A 141 -10.42 -23.21 8.84
N LEU A 142 -10.76 -24.50 8.96
CA LEU A 142 -9.92 -25.58 8.42
C LEU A 142 -9.73 -25.44 6.92
N LYS A 143 -10.79 -25.11 6.18
CA LYS A 143 -10.72 -24.82 4.75
C LYS A 143 -9.80 -23.63 4.46
N SER A 144 -9.86 -22.56 5.25
CA SER A 144 -9.00 -21.38 5.07
C SER A 144 -7.53 -21.72 5.33
N LEU A 145 -7.22 -22.58 6.32
CA LEU A 145 -5.86 -23.08 6.58
C LEU A 145 -5.33 -23.93 5.40
N GLN A 146 -6.17 -24.81 4.85
CA GLN A 146 -5.81 -25.56 3.65
C GLN A 146 -5.55 -24.66 2.44
N ASP A 147 -6.39 -23.64 2.25
CA ASP A 147 -6.26 -22.68 1.16
C ASP A 147 -4.92 -21.93 1.17
N VAL A 148 -4.33 -21.72 2.35
CA VAL A 148 -2.99 -21.13 2.52
C VAL A 148 -1.88 -22.18 2.67
N ARG A 149 -2.15 -23.46 2.36
CA ARG A 149 -1.19 -24.56 2.41
C ARG A 149 -0.60 -24.80 3.81
N LEU A 150 -1.43 -24.70 4.84
CA LEU A 150 -1.11 -25.12 6.21
C LEU A 150 -1.76 -26.49 6.45
N GLU A 151 -0.97 -27.56 6.28
CA GLU A 151 -1.41 -28.95 6.39
C GLU A 151 -0.51 -29.74 7.34
N PRO A 152 -1.04 -30.70 8.11
CA PRO A 152 -2.47 -30.99 8.28
C PRO A 152 -3.23 -29.87 9.03
N ALA A 153 -4.37 -29.41 8.49
CA ALA A 153 -5.06 -28.21 8.98
C ALA A 153 -5.54 -28.37 10.43
N ASP A 154 -6.05 -29.55 10.79
CA ASP A 154 -6.50 -29.82 12.16
C ASP A 154 -5.33 -29.71 13.18
N TYR A 155 -4.18 -30.26 12.84
CA TYR A 155 -2.98 -30.19 13.69
C TYR A 155 -2.51 -28.74 13.86
N ILE A 156 -2.41 -27.98 12.77
CA ILE A 156 -2.01 -26.57 12.79
C ILE A 156 -3.02 -25.72 13.57
N ALA A 157 -4.31 -26.01 13.42
CA ALA A 157 -5.38 -25.28 14.11
C ALA A 157 -5.27 -25.36 15.63
N ASP A 158 -4.74 -26.45 16.17
CA ASP A 158 -4.54 -26.65 17.60
C ASP A 158 -3.23 -26.04 18.14
N GLN A 159 -2.32 -25.59 17.28
CA GLN A 159 -1.05 -24.98 17.68
C GLN A 159 -1.25 -23.53 18.15
N PHE A 160 -0.25 -23.03 18.88
CA PHE A 160 -0.13 -21.61 19.24
C PHE A 160 0.86 -20.92 18.28
N PRO A 161 0.72 -19.59 18.05
CA PRO A 161 1.61 -18.85 17.16
C PRO A 161 3.10 -19.02 17.45
N HIS A 162 3.50 -19.12 18.72
CA HIS A 162 4.90 -19.29 19.10
C HIS A 162 5.51 -20.66 18.70
N MET A 163 4.68 -21.64 18.36
CA MET A 163 5.08 -22.97 17.90
C MET A 163 5.29 -23.02 16.36
N LEU A 164 4.96 -21.94 15.65
CA LEU A 164 5.01 -21.85 14.20
C LEU A 164 6.23 -21.07 13.71
N SER A 165 6.74 -21.41 12.53
CA SER A 165 7.75 -20.61 11.83
C SER A 165 7.19 -19.25 11.39
N GLY A 166 8.06 -18.28 11.02
CA GLY A 166 7.64 -16.96 10.51
C GLY A 166 6.73 -17.07 9.30
N GLY A 167 7.06 -17.92 8.33
CA GLY A 167 6.24 -18.17 7.14
C GLY A 167 4.90 -18.83 7.45
N GLN A 168 4.85 -19.75 8.41
CA GLN A 168 3.59 -20.36 8.89
C GLN A 168 2.71 -19.32 9.57
N ARG A 169 3.27 -18.45 10.44
CA ARG A 169 2.51 -17.33 11.06
C ARG A 169 1.93 -16.39 10.00
N GLN A 170 2.70 -16.06 8.97
CA GLN A 170 2.21 -15.22 7.88
C GLN A 170 1.06 -15.90 7.11
N ARG A 171 1.14 -17.21 6.89
CA ARG A 171 0.03 -17.99 6.30
C ARG A 171 -1.21 -18.01 7.22
N VAL A 172 -1.05 -18.07 8.55
CA VAL A 172 -2.16 -17.92 9.51
C VAL A 172 -2.80 -16.53 9.42
N ALA A 173 -2.00 -15.46 9.34
CA ALA A 173 -2.51 -14.10 9.15
C ALA A 173 -3.27 -13.97 7.82
N LEU A 174 -2.77 -14.60 6.75
CA LEU A 174 -3.46 -14.66 5.47
C LEU A 174 -4.77 -15.47 5.56
N ALA A 175 -4.77 -16.64 6.24
CA ALA A 175 -5.98 -17.44 6.46
C ALA A 175 -7.05 -16.65 7.23
N ARG A 176 -6.65 -15.91 8.28
CA ARG A 176 -7.54 -15.02 9.04
C ARG A 176 -8.18 -13.97 8.16
N ALA A 177 -7.42 -13.36 7.25
CA ALA A 177 -7.95 -12.38 6.31
C ALA A 177 -8.92 -13.01 5.28
N LEU A 178 -8.64 -14.24 4.85
CA LEU A 178 -9.39 -14.94 3.79
C LEU A 178 -10.70 -15.60 4.28
N VAL A 179 -10.81 -15.93 5.57
CA VAL A 179 -11.92 -16.73 6.11
C VAL A 179 -13.30 -16.13 5.87
N LEU A 180 -13.39 -14.79 5.75
CA LEU A 180 -14.60 -14.05 5.39
C LEU A 180 -14.83 -13.94 3.88
N LYS A 181 -13.95 -14.46 3.04
CA LYS A 181 -13.97 -14.32 1.58
C LYS A 181 -14.07 -12.85 1.14
N PRO A 182 -13.09 -12.00 1.55
CA PRO A 182 -13.11 -10.58 1.25
C PRO A 182 -12.97 -10.31 -0.25
N LYS A 183 -13.43 -9.15 -0.68
CA LYS A 183 -13.26 -8.67 -2.06
C LYS A 183 -11.97 -7.88 -2.26
N LEU A 184 -11.46 -7.26 -1.18
CA LEU A 184 -10.22 -6.49 -1.17
C LEU A 184 -9.40 -6.86 0.07
N ILE A 185 -8.11 -7.11 -0.12
CA ILE A 185 -7.13 -7.25 0.96
C ILE A 185 -6.12 -6.12 0.87
N ILE A 186 -5.94 -5.39 1.96
CA ILE A 186 -4.85 -4.44 2.14
C ILE A 186 -3.70 -5.19 2.79
N ALA A 187 -2.60 -5.38 2.06
CA ALA A 187 -1.41 -6.09 2.52
C ALA A 187 -0.31 -5.05 2.78
N ASP A 188 -0.10 -4.69 4.05
CA ASP A 188 0.90 -3.70 4.45
C ASP A 188 2.22 -4.42 4.75
N GLU A 189 3.16 -4.35 3.81
CA GLU A 189 4.48 -4.99 3.85
C GLU A 189 4.45 -6.49 4.23
N PRO A 190 3.61 -7.32 3.61
CA PRO A 190 3.28 -8.65 4.13
C PRO A 190 4.42 -9.66 4.12
N VAL A 191 5.57 -9.32 3.53
CA VAL A 191 6.73 -10.22 3.41
C VAL A 191 8.04 -9.60 3.92
N SER A 192 8.02 -8.38 4.44
CA SER A 192 9.24 -7.64 4.81
C SER A 192 10.05 -8.33 5.91
N MET A 193 9.38 -9.03 6.84
CA MET A 193 9.99 -9.72 7.99
C MET A 193 10.35 -11.20 7.71
N LEU A 194 10.28 -11.63 6.45
CA LEU A 194 10.51 -13.03 6.08
C LEU A 194 11.82 -13.20 5.30
N ASP A 195 12.41 -14.39 5.41
CA ASP A 195 13.56 -14.79 4.60
C ASP A 195 13.23 -14.82 3.12
N ILE A 196 14.21 -14.63 2.25
CA ILE A 196 14.03 -14.47 0.79
C ILE A 196 13.24 -15.63 0.17
N SER A 197 13.55 -16.89 0.54
CA SER A 197 12.85 -18.07 0.01
C SER A 197 11.38 -18.10 0.43
N VAL A 198 11.10 -17.86 1.71
CA VAL A 198 9.76 -17.83 2.27
C VAL A 198 8.95 -16.67 1.70
N ARG A 199 9.62 -15.51 1.45
CA ARG A 199 9.00 -14.35 0.80
C ARG A 199 8.44 -14.71 -0.57
N ALA A 200 9.24 -15.39 -1.41
CA ALA A 200 8.80 -15.82 -2.75
C ALA A 200 7.59 -16.78 -2.69
N GLU A 201 7.58 -17.72 -1.74
CA GLU A 201 6.46 -18.65 -1.54
C GLU A 201 5.16 -17.91 -1.15
N ILE A 202 5.23 -16.94 -0.23
CA ILE A 202 4.05 -16.18 0.21
C ILE A 202 3.51 -15.32 -0.95
N LEU A 203 4.38 -14.67 -1.72
CA LEU A 203 3.97 -13.90 -2.90
C LEU A 203 3.30 -14.79 -3.96
N GLN A 204 3.86 -15.97 -4.24
CA GLN A 204 3.25 -16.95 -5.14
C GLN A 204 1.90 -17.43 -4.63
N LEU A 205 1.77 -17.67 -3.34
CA LEU A 205 0.51 -18.04 -2.70
C LEU A 205 -0.53 -16.92 -2.87
N MET A 206 -0.17 -15.65 -2.58
CA MET A 206 -1.07 -14.50 -2.75
C MET A 206 -1.55 -14.37 -4.21
N LYS A 207 -0.64 -14.53 -5.18
CA LYS A 207 -0.98 -14.52 -6.61
C LYS A 207 -1.94 -15.65 -7.01
N THR A 208 -1.73 -16.85 -6.48
CA THR A 208 -2.61 -18.01 -6.70
C THR A 208 -4.01 -17.74 -6.12
N LEU A 209 -4.07 -17.22 -4.88
CA LEU A 209 -5.33 -16.88 -4.20
C LEU A 209 -6.09 -15.74 -4.90
N LYS A 210 -5.37 -14.70 -5.37
CA LYS A 210 -5.94 -13.64 -6.21
C LYS A 210 -6.72 -14.21 -7.38
N ASN A 211 -6.05 -15.07 -8.17
CA ASN A 211 -6.63 -15.61 -9.40
C ASN A 211 -7.79 -16.57 -9.10
N ARG A 212 -7.63 -17.47 -8.10
CA ARG A 212 -8.65 -18.48 -7.74
C ARG A 212 -9.90 -17.87 -7.10
N LEU A 213 -9.71 -16.87 -6.23
CA LEU A 213 -10.79 -16.29 -5.43
C LEU A 213 -11.24 -14.92 -5.97
N GLN A 214 -10.63 -14.42 -7.05
CA GLN A 214 -10.92 -13.11 -7.66
C GLN A 214 -10.83 -11.95 -6.66
N ILE A 215 -9.83 -12.02 -5.76
CA ILE A 215 -9.58 -10.99 -4.73
C ILE A 215 -8.73 -9.88 -5.33
N SER A 216 -9.09 -8.63 -5.04
CA SER A 216 -8.27 -7.46 -5.34
C SER A 216 -7.29 -7.21 -4.18
N TYR A 217 -6.13 -6.62 -4.47
CA TYR A 217 -5.16 -6.25 -3.42
C TYR A 217 -4.74 -4.78 -3.55
N LEU A 218 -4.61 -4.12 -2.39
CA LEU A 218 -3.72 -3.00 -2.21
C LEU A 218 -2.45 -3.54 -1.55
N TYR A 219 -1.39 -3.70 -2.32
CA TYR A 219 -0.11 -4.24 -1.86
C TYR A 219 0.84 -3.09 -1.54
N ILE A 220 1.12 -2.87 -0.26
CA ILE A 220 2.00 -1.78 0.20
C ILE A 220 3.40 -2.35 0.41
N THR A 221 4.41 -1.70 -0.16
CA THR A 221 5.80 -2.11 -0.02
C THR A 221 6.77 -0.94 -0.14
N HIS A 222 7.97 -1.09 0.40
CA HIS A 222 9.13 -0.27 0.08
C HIS A 222 10.10 -0.97 -0.88
N ASP A 223 9.87 -2.26 -1.17
CA ASP A 223 10.70 -3.09 -2.04
C ASP A 223 10.04 -3.22 -3.44
N LEU A 224 10.59 -2.47 -4.41
CA LEU A 224 10.11 -2.48 -5.78
C LEU A 224 10.36 -3.80 -6.51
N SER A 225 11.32 -4.63 -6.05
CA SER A 225 11.58 -5.93 -6.68
C SER A 225 10.40 -6.88 -6.55
N THR A 226 9.67 -6.82 -5.42
CA THR A 226 8.48 -7.63 -5.19
C THR A 226 7.27 -7.16 -5.97
N SER A 227 7.21 -5.88 -6.34
CA SER A 227 6.06 -5.27 -7.03
C SER A 227 5.81 -5.89 -8.41
N ARG A 228 6.86 -6.19 -9.18
CA ARG A 228 6.75 -6.86 -10.49
C ARG A 228 6.18 -8.26 -10.41
N TYR A 229 6.36 -8.92 -9.28
CA TYR A 229 5.92 -10.30 -9.12
C TYR A 229 4.41 -10.41 -8.89
N VAL A 230 3.81 -9.45 -8.19
CA VAL A 230 2.41 -9.51 -7.76
C VAL A 230 1.52 -8.45 -8.37
N GLY A 231 2.08 -7.28 -8.75
CA GLY A 231 1.33 -6.09 -9.14
C GLY A 231 0.83 -6.09 -10.58
N ASP A 232 -0.33 -5.51 -10.81
CA ASP A 232 -0.83 -5.12 -12.14
C ASP A 232 -0.52 -3.64 -12.38
N ILE A 233 -0.80 -2.77 -11.40
CA ILE A 233 -0.59 -1.33 -11.42
C ILE A 233 0.30 -0.96 -10.23
N ILE A 234 1.15 0.04 -10.38
CA ILE A 234 1.96 0.60 -9.31
C ILE A 234 1.75 2.11 -9.19
N ALA A 235 1.58 2.58 -7.96
CA ALA A 235 1.59 3.98 -7.58
C ALA A 235 2.79 4.26 -6.68
N ILE A 236 3.63 5.19 -7.07
CA ILE A 236 4.82 5.60 -6.30
C ILE A 236 4.46 6.79 -5.42
N MET A 237 4.55 6.62 -4.11
CA MET A 237 4.17 7.64 -3.13
C MET A 237 5.39 8.30 -2.49
N TYR A 238 5.44 9.63 -2.52
CA TYR A 238 6.47 10.45 -1.89
C TYR A 238 5.86 11.57 -1.06
N ALA A 239 6.24 11.65 0.21
CA ALA A 239 5.85 12.73 1.13
C ALA A 239 4.35 13.10 1.07
N GLY A 240 3.48 12.10 1.08
CA GLY A 240 2.03 12.24 1.10
C GLY A 240 1.36 12.34 -0.27
N THR A 241 2.10 12.42 -1.38
CA THR A 241 1.54 12.56 -2.73
C THR A 241 1.92 11.38 -3.63
N ILE A 242 1.14 11.13 -4.68
CA ILE A 242 1.52 10.19 -5.74
C ILE A 242 2.40 10.93 -6.74
N ALA A 243 3.63 10.45 -6.91
CA ALA A 243 4.59 11.00 -7.86
C ALA A 243 4.41 10.41 -9.27
N GLU A 244 4.05 9.13 -9.35
CA GLU A 244 3.93 8.39 -10.60
C GLU A 244 2.97 7.22 -10.41
N ILE A 245 2.15 6.90 -11.42
CA ILE A 245 1.24 5.76 -11.43
C ILE A 245 1.13 5.20 -12.85
N GLY A 246 1.22 3.88 -12.99
CA GLY A 246 1.13 3.20 -14.28
C GLY A 246 1.13 1.68 -14.14
N GLN A 247 1.19 0.98 -15.26
CA GLN A 247 1.42 -0.46 -15.24
C GLN A 247 2.79 -0.75 -14.62
N VAL A 248 2.90 -1.83 -13.84
CA VAL A 248 4.13 -2.13 -13.09
C VAL A 248 5.36 -2.17 -14.01
N ASP A 249 5.27 -2.86 -15.16
CA ASP A 249 6.40 -2.97 -16.08
C ASP A 249 6.75 -1.62 -16.72
N GLN A 250 5.77 -0.76 -17.03
CA GLN A 250 6.06 0.59 -17.57
C GLN A 250 6.85 1.41 -16.54
N VAL A 251 6.36 1.50 -15.29
CA VAL A 251 7.01 2.32 -14.25
C VAL A 251 8.39 1.78 -13.87
N VAL A 252 8.57 0.45 -13.86
CA VAL A 252 9.86 -0.15 -13.47
C VAL A 252 10.90 -0.05 -14.57
N PHE A 253 10.52 -0.25 -15.85
CA PHE A 253 11.50 -0.20 -16.97
C PHE A 253 11.66 1.19 -17.59
N ASN A 254 10.61 2.03 -17.52
CA ASN A 254 10.65 3.40 -18.05
C ASN A 254 10.12 4.40 -17.00
N PRO A 255 10.81 4.55 -15.84
CA PRO A 255 10.39 5.47 -14.79
C PRO A 255 10.45 6.92 -15.28
N LEU A 256 9.36 7.64 -15.11
CA LEU A 256 9.23 9.02 -15.57
C LEU A 256 9.65 10.02 -14.50
N HIS A 257 9.21 9.82 -13.25
CA HIS A 257 9.51 10.78 -12.19
C HIS A 257 10.95 10.62 -11.68
N PRO A 258 11.74 11.71 -11.51
CA PRO A 258 13.10 11.61 -10.99
C PRO A 258 13.22 10.91 -9.62
N TYR A 259 12.18 10.96 -8.79
CA TYR A 259 12.14 10.19 -7.55
C TYR A 259 12.03 8.69 -7.81
N THR A 260 11.18 8.27 -8.76
CA THR A 260 11.04 6.85 -9.14
C THR A 260 12.35 6.31 -9.69
N GLN A 261 13.03 7.09 -10.53
CA GLN A 261 14.36 6.74 -11.05
C GLN A 261 15.36 6.54 -9.92
N ALA A 262 15.44 7.48 -8.97
CA ALA A 262 16.33 7.38 -7.82
C ALA A 262 15.99 6.19 -6.90
N LEU A 263 14.69 5.88 -6.74
CA LEU A 263 14.23 4.75 -5.94
C LEU A 263 14.63 3.40 -6.58
N LEU A 264 14.52 3.29 -7.90
CA LEU A 264 14.95 2.11 -8.66
C LEU A 264 16.48 1.97 -8.69
N ASP A 265 17.22 3.07 -8.85
CA ASP A 265 18.69 3.09 -8.80
C ASP A 265 19.21 2.61 -7.42
N ALA A 266 18.45 2.81 -6.36
CA ALA A 266 18.81 2.35 -5.01
C ALA A 266 18.58 0.84 -4.78
N VAL A 267 17.81 0.15 -5.65
CA VAL A 267 17.59 -1.29 -5.54
C VAL A 267 18.87 -2.04 -5.94
N PRO A 268 19.44 -2.90 -5.07
CA PRO A 268 20.61 -3.71 -5.42
C PRO A 268 20.25 -4.72 -6.53
N GLU A 269 20.94 -4.66 -7.65
CA GLU A 269 20.87 -5.76 -8.61
C GLU A 269 21.87 -6.84 -8.18
N PRO A 270 21.47 -8.11 -8.05
CA PRO A 270 22.33 -9.21 -7.63
C PRO A 270 23.22 -9.69 -8.78
N THR A 271 24.04 -8.78 -9.37
CA THR A 271 25.05 -9.14 -10.35
C THR A 271 26.43 -8.98 -9.72
N PRO A 272 27.37 -9.92 -9.95
CA PRO A 272 28.73 -9.87 -9.38
C PRO A 272 29.45 -8.55 -9.69
N ASP A 273 29.21 -7.98 -10.86
CA ASP A 273 29.84 -6.72 -11.32
C ASP A 273 29.34 -5.48 -10.58
N ASN A 274 28.18 -5.55 -9.93
CA ASN A 274 27.59 -4.43 -9.18
C ASN A 274 28.02 -4.37 -7.72
N LEU A 275 28.67 -5.42 -7.18
CA LEU A 275 29.23 -5.42 -5.82
C LEU A 275 30.41 -4.44 -5.66
N GLN A 276 31.03 -4.00 -6.76
CA GLN A 276 32.19 -3.08 -6.74
C GLN A 276 31.86 -1.67 -7.28
N LYS A 277 30.65 -1.45 -7.83
CA LYS A 277 30.29 -0.13 -8.35
C LYS A 277 29.47 0.64 -7.31
N GLU A 278 30.03 1.74 -6.79
CA GLU A 278 29.23 2.75 -6.10
C GLU A 278 28.14 3.24 -7.06
N LYS A 279 26.88 2.86 -6.80
CA LYS A 279 25.75 3.40 -7.55
C LYS A 279 25.62 4.89 -7.21
N ASN A 280 25.94 5.75 -8.17
CA ASN A 280 25.66 7.18 -8.08
C ASN A 280 24.15 7.38 -8.15
N ILE A 281 23.49 7.35 -6.98
CA ILE A 281 22.06 7.69 -6.88
C ILE A 281 21.90 9.15 -7.31
N ARG A 282 21.12 9.39 -8.36
CA ARG A 282 20.94 10.70 -9.00
C ARG A 282 20.05 11.63 -8.19
N ILE A 283 20.49 12.02 -6.98
CA ILE A 283 19.77 12.95 -6.11
C ILE A 283 20.68 14.02 -5.55
N ARG A 284 20.11 15.20 -5.28
CA ARG A 284 20.80 16.21 -4.45
C ARG A 284 20.76 15.80 -2.98
N GLN A 285 21.80 16.14 -2.24
CA GLN A 285 21.76 16.02 -0.78
C GLN A 285 20.77 17.05 -0.24
N GLY A 286 19.62 16.57 0.24
CA GLY A 286 18.56 17.39 0.85
C GLY A 286 17.70 16.51 1.75
N LYS A 287 17.34 17.03 2.93
CA LYS A 287 16.70 16.18 3.97
C LYS A 287 15.19 16.35 4.07
N VAL A 288 14.57 17.36 3.50
CA VAL A 288 13.17 17.70 3.78
C VAL A 288 12.39 17.82 2.48
N ALA A 289 11.19 17.19 2.45
CA ALA A 289 10.23 17.41 1.38
C ALA A 289 9.79 18.88 1.34
N ALA A 290 9.53 19.41 0.14
CA ALA A 290 9.02 20.77 0.01
C ALA A 290 7.61 20.88 0.64
N GLU A 291 7.35 21.96 1.37
CA GLU A 291 6.04 22.20 1.98
C GLU A 291 4.97 22.50 0.92
N THR A 292 5.37 23.21 -0.15
CA THR A 292 4.54 23.59 -1.29
C THR A 292 5.23 23.20 -2.58
N GLY A 293 4.47 22.99 -3.64
CA GLY A 293 5.01 22.57 -4.94
C GLY A 293 5.40 21.09 -4.96
N CYS A 294 6.25 20.75 -5.93
CA CYS A 294 6.77 19.39 -6.06
C CYS A 294 7.51 18.97 -4.79
N LYS A 295 7.00 17.93 -4.12
CA LYS A 295 7.55 17.45 -2.84
C LYS A 295 9.03 17.03 -2.95
N PHE A 296 9.44 16.57 -4.12
CA PHE A 296 10.83 16.14 -4.39
C PHE A 296 11.76 17.28 -4.79
N TYR A 297 11.29 18.54 -4.87
CA TYR A 297 12.02 19.72 -5.37
C TYR A 297 13.46 19.83 -4.84
N HIS A 298 13.66 19.71 -3.53
CA HIS A 298 14.99 19.89 -2.91
C HIS A 298 15.99 18.76 -3.21
N ARG A 299 15.50 17.58 -3.55
CA ARG A 299 16.32 16.40 -3.88
C ARG A 299 16.45 16.17 -5.39
N CYS A 300 15.64 16.84 -6.20
CA CYS A 300 15.60 16.65 -7.64
C CYS A 300 16.76 17.35 -8.33
N LEU A 301 17.53 16.62 -9.17
CA LEU A 301 18.59 17.19 -10.01
C LEU A 301 18.04 18.08 -11.14
N TYR A 302 16.81 17.80 -11.57
CA TYR A 302 16.13 18.48 -12.67
C TYR A 302 15.14 19.54 -12.19
N SER A 303 15.28 20.01 -10.91
CA SER A 303 14.34 20.99 -10.36
C SER A 303 14.44 22.33 -11.11
N MET A 304 13.27 22.90 -11.42
CA MET A 304 13.07 24.18 -12.11
C MET A 304 12.26 25.12 -11.21
N ASP A 305 12.26 26.43 -11.48
CA ASP A 305 11.47 27.38 -10.68
C ASP A 305 9.96 27.08 -10.69
N VAL A 306 9.43 26.55 -11.80
CA VAL A 306 8.04 26.13 -11.92
C VAL A 306 7.70 25.01 -10.92
N CYS A 307 8.65 24.19 -10.48
CA CYS A 307 8.45 23.12 -9.51
C CYS A 307 8.13 23.65 -8.09
N ARG A 308 8.20 24.95 -7.85
CA ARG A 308 7.70 25.59 -6.63
C ARG A 308 6.17 25.65 -6.58
N LYS A 309 5.49 25.36 -7.71
CA LYS A 309 4.05 25.16 -7.81
C LYS A 309 3.72 23.68 -7.71
N ASP A 310 2.49 23.35 -7.31
CA ASP A 310 2.03 21.98 -7.26
C ASP A 310 1.90 21.42 -8.69
N PRO A 311 2.58 20.30 -9.02
CA PRO A 311 2.49 19.71 -10.33
C PRO A 311 1.14 19.03 -10.54
N GLN A 312 0.64 19.09 -11.76
CA GLN A 312 -0.49 18.29 -12.20
C GLN A 312 0.01 16.92 -12.69
N PHE A 313 -0.91 15.96 -12.84
CA PHE A 313 -0.62 14.72 -13.53
C PHE A 313 -0.58 14.94 -15.04
N TYR A 314 0.48 14.47 -15.67
CA TYR A 314 0.64 14.38 -17.11
C TYR A 314 0.64 12.90 -17.50
N GLU A 315 0.16 12.57 -18.70
CA GLU A 315 0.14 11.20 -19.26
C GLU A 315 0.96 11.15 -20.55
N PRO A 316 2.31 11.10 -20.45
CA PRO A 316 3.18 11.03 -21.63
C PRO A 316 2.99 9.76 -22.43
N GLU A 317 2.63 8.66 -21.77
CA GLU A 317 2.35 7.36 -22.35
C GLU A 317 0.99 6.86 -21.86
N LYS A 318 0.30 6.08 -22.67
CA LYS A 318 -1.03 5.54 -22.35
C LYS A 318 -1.01 4.77 -21.02
N SER A 319 -1.89 5.15 -20.10
CA SER A 319 -2.02 4.57 -18.76
C SER A 319 -0.77 4.70 -17.90
N HIS A 320 0.10 5.67 -18.18
CA HIS A 320 1.29 5.99 -17.41
C HIS A 320 1.29 7.47 -17.07
N GLN A 321 0.96 7.81 -15.85
CA GLN A 321 0.78 9.18 -15.38
C GLN A 321 1.91 9.58 -14.41
N VAL A 322 2.37 10.81 -14.51
CA VAL A 322 3.45 11.36 -13.70
C VAL A 322 3.15 12.78 -13.24
N SER A 323 3.41 13.06 -11.97
CA SER A 323 3.24 14.38 -11.35
C SER A 323 4.58 15.15 -11.44
N CYS A 324 5.00 15.54 -12.66
CA CYS A 324 6.30 16.18 -12.90
C CYS A 324 6.25 17.18 -14.07
N PHE A 325 6.70 18.42 -13.83
CA PHE A 325 6.71 19.48 -14.85
C PHE A 325 7.61 19.22 -16.05
N ILE A 326 8.56 18.29 -15.98
CA ILE A 326 9.37 17.87 -17.16
C ILE A 326 8.46 17.44 -18.31
N TYR A 327 7.31 16.86 -18.01
CA TYR A 327 6.33 16.36 -18.98
C TYR A 327 5.21 17.35 -19.29
N SER A 328 5.30 18.60 -18.81
CA SER A 328 4.32 19.63 -19.17
C SER A 328 4.44 20.00 -20.65
N PRO A 329 3.33 20.32 -21.34
CA PRO A 329 3.35 20.70 -22.77
C PRO A 329 4.31 21.86 -23.08
N GLN A 330 4.46 22.80 -22.14
CA GLN A 330 5.36 23.95 -22.27
C GLN A 330 6.84 23.54 -22.28
N GLN A 331 7.23 22.51 -21.53
CA GLN A 331 8.61 22.04 -21.47
C GLN A 331 8.96 21.10 -22.63
N GLN A 332 8.01 20.30 -23.11
CA GLN A 332 8.23 19.44 -24.29
C GLN A 332 8.57 20.25 -25.53
N HIS A 333 7.95 21.42 -25.74
CA HIS A 333 8.30 22.33 -26.84
C HIS A 333 9.69 22.95 -26.72
N GLN A 334 10.25 23.12 -25.52
CA GLN A 334 11.61 23.64 -25.32
C GLN A 334 12.69 22.59 -25.57
N HIS A 335 12.44 21.32 -25.25
CA HIS A 335 13.35 20.22 -25.54
C HIS A 335 13.47 19.91 -27.03
N GLN A 336 12.37 20.02 -27.79
CA GLN A 336 12.41 19.87 -29.25
C GLN A 336 13.18 20.98 -29.96
N LYS A 337 13.19 22.21 -29.41
CA LYS A 337 13.95 23.36 -29.99
C LYS A 337 15.45 23.34 -29.66
N LYS A 338 15.94 22.53 -28.72
CA LYS A 338 17.36 22.42 -28.39
C LYS A 338 18.09 21.32 -29.16
N ASN A 339 17.37 20.50 -29.91
CA ASN A 339 17.93 19.41 -30.73
C ASN A 339 17.93 19.76 -32.25
N TYR A 340 17.75 21.06 -32.59
CA TYR A 340 17.96 21.59 -33.96
C TYR A 340 19.08 22.66 -33.97
#